data_20d997b2b4e5338e70942bb62573f24f
#
_entry.id   20d997b2b4e5338e70942bb62573f24f
#
_cell.length_a   1.000
_cell.length_b   1.000
_cell.length_c   1.000
_cell.angle_alpha   90.00
_cell.angle_beta   90.00
_cell.angle_gamma   90.00
#
_symmetry.space_group_name_H-M   'P 1'
#
loop_
_entity.id
_entity.type
_entity.pdbx_description
1 polymer ?
#
loop_
_entity_poly.entity_id
_entity_poly.type
_entity_poly.pdbx_seq_one_letter_code
_entity_poly.pdbx_strand_id
1 'polypeptide(L)'
;IIEHFGGMNMDLFGVPWAMNRFDELISLAKRDNIYLGLTAVSCMLADKKTGYDIAWEAVKRAASVIGYSKLIWGSDIPGTLRIYSYDELIEWIEKAPFISEAEKDLIFWKNGMAFFGENE
;
A
#
# COMPACT_ATOMS: atom_id res chain seq x y z
N ILE A 1 2.03 5.74 11.25
CA ILE A 1 1.93 5.21 9.86
C ILE A 1 3.11 5.72 9.06
N ILE A 2 3.77 4.83 8.34
CA ILE A 2 4.78 5.22 7.35
C ILE A 2 4.07 5.30 6.00
N GLU A 3 3.91 6.51 5.48
CA GLU A 3 3.12 6.78 4.29
C GLU A 3 3.85 6.44 2.97
N HIS A 4 3.07 6.31 1.89
CA HIS A 4 3.56 6.15 0.53
C HIS A 4 4.51 4.97 0.34
N PHE A 5 4.32 3.90 1.10
CA PHE A 5 5.25 2.76 1.09
C PHE A 5 6.71 3.20 1.25
N GLY A 6 6.94 4.21 2.12
CA GLY A 6 8.27 4.75 2.33
C GLY A 6 8.89 5.45 1.12
N GLY A 7 8.08 5.84 0.13
CA GLY A 7 8.53 6.52 -1.07
C GLY A 7 9.02 5.61 -2.19
N MET A 8 8.73 4.30 -2.13
CA MET A 8 9.04 3.40 -3.24
C MET A 8 8.31 3.84 -4.52
N ASN A 9 8.98 3.80 -5.64
CA ASN A 9 8.44 4.18 -6.95
C ASN A 9 8.93 3.23 -8.06
N MET A 10 8.41 3.40 -9.28
CA MET A 10 8.72 2.53 -10.41
C MET A 10 10.19 2.53 -10.80
N ASP A 11 10.87 3.68 -10.67
CA ASP A 11 12.29 3.79 -11.04
C ASP A 11 13.21 3.05 -10.05
N LEU A 12 12.77 2.91 -8.81
CA LEU A 12 13.52 2.26 -7.72
C LEU A 12 13.17 0.79 -7.55
N PHE A 13 11.96 0.38 -7.94
CA PHE A 13 11.52 -1.00 -7.73
C PHE A 13 12.38 -1.97 -8.56
N GLY A 14 12.99 -2.93 -7.87
CA GLY A 14 13.93 -3.87 -8.49
C GLY A 14 15.41 -3.44 -8.40
N VAL A 15 15.69 -2.19 -8.04
CA VAL A 15 17.07 -1.74 -7.80
C VAL A 15 17.55 -2.31 -6.47
N PRO A 16 18.68 -3.06 -6.42
CA PRO A 16 19.07 -3.82 -5.23
C PRO A 16 19.13 -3.02 -3.92
N TRP A 17 19.75 -1.86 -3.91
CA TRP A 17 19.84 -1.06 -2.68
C TRP A 17 18.47 -0.53 -2.23
N ALA A 18 17.61 -0.18 -3.18
CA ALA A 18 16.27 0.31 -2.89
C ALA A 18 15.37 -0.83 -2.35
N MET A 19 15.50 -2.02 -2.90
CA MET A 19 14.78 -3.19 -2.41
C MET A 19 15.22 -3.58 -1.01
N ASN A 20 16.52 -3.49 -0.69
CA ASN A 20 17.01 -3.72 0.67
C ASN A 20 16.42 -2.72 1.67
N ARG A 21 16.35 -1.44 1.31
CA ARG A 21 15.70 -0.42 2.14
C ARG A 21 14.21 -0.66 2.30
N PHE A 22 13.56 -1.11 1.25
CA PHE A 22 12.14 -1.47 1.30
C PHE A 22 11.91 -2.64 2.25
N ASP A 23 12.74 -3.65 2.22
CA ASP A 23 12.68 -4.79 3.15
C ASP A 23 12.91 -4.36 4.61
N GLU A 24 13.83 -3.44 4.84
CA GLU A 24 14.05 -2.86 6.18
C GLU A 24 12.79 -2.11 6.65
N LEU A 25 12.17 -1.33 5.77
CA LEU A 25 10.93 -0.63 6.06
C LEU A 25 9.80 -1.59 6.44
N ILE A 26 9.63 -2.64 5.65
CA ILE A 26 8.64 -3.69 5.93
C ILE A 26 8.91 -4.33 7.30
N SER A 27 10.17 -4.60 7.60
CA SER A 27 10.56 -5.17 8.90
C SER A 27 10.23 -4.27 10.08
N LEU A 28 10.28 -2.95 9.92
CA LEU A 28 9.85 -2.00 10.96
C LEU A 28 8.37 -2.19 11.31
N ALA A 29 7.53 -2.50 10.35
CA ALA A 29 6.10 -2.69 10.56
C ALA A 29 5.74 -4.01 11.27
N LYS A 30 6.73 -4.84 11.61
CA LYS A 30 6.54 -5.95 12.56
C LYS A 30 6.27 -5.45 13.99
N ARG A 31 6.63 -4.20 14.30
CA ARG A 31 6.33 -3.59 15.59
C ARG A 31 4.84 -3.27 15.67
N ASP A 32 4.24 -3.49 16.84
CA ASP A 32 2.79 -3.34 17.04
C ASP A 32 2.27 -1.95 16.70
N ASN A 33 3.08 -0.91 16.93
CA ASN A 33 2.71 0.48 16.77
C ASN A 33 3.06 1.08 15.38
N ILE A 34 3.56 0.28 14.44
CA ILE A 34 3.95 0.75 13.10
C ILE A 34 3.08 0.08 12.04
N TYR A 35 2.48 0.90 11.19
CA TYR A 35 1.68 0.51 10.03
C TYR A 35 2.26 1.13 8.77
N LEU A 36 2.03 0.50 7.62
CA LEU A 36 2.43 1.04 6.32
C LEU A 36 1.23 1.61 5.59
N GLY A 37 1.35 2.87 5.16
CA GLY A 37 0.34 3.54 4.36
C GLY A 37 0.50 3.21 2.88
N LEU A 38 -0.59 2.76 2.24
CA LEU A 38 -0.69 2.54 0.80
C LEU A 38 -1.14 3.79 0.06
N THR A 39 -0.93 4.96 0.66
CA THR A 39 -1.31 6.26 0.12
C THR A 39 -0.56 6.53 -1.18
N ALA A 40 -1.27 6.86 -2.24
CA ALA A 40 -0.74 7.17 -3.57
C ALA A 40 0.09 6.05 -4.22
N VAL A 41 0.04 4.82 -3.72
CA VAL A 41 0.86 3.71 -4.25
C VAL A 41 0.57 3.45 -5.73
N SER A 42 -0.70 3.50 -6.15
CA SER A 42 -1.05 3.34 -7.57
C SER A 42 -0.50 4.45 -8.46
N CYS A 43 -0.23 5.64 -7.90
CA CYS A 43 0.40 6.73 -8.65
C CYS A 43 1.92 6.56 -8.77
N MET A 44 2.53 5.91 -7.80
CA MET A 44 3.98 5.77 -7.70
C MET A 44 4.51 4.48 -8.32
N LEU A 45 3.75 3.40 -8.26
CA LEU A 45 4.14 2.04 -8.66
C LEU A 45 3.29 1.47 -9.80
N ALA A 46 2.46 2.28 -10.43
CA ALA A 46 1.66 1.90 -11.57
C ALA A 46 1.52 3.06 -12.55
N ASP A 47 1.15 2.76 -13.77
CA ASP A 47 0.70 3.73 -14.75
C ASP A 47 -0.39 3.12 -15.65
N LYS A 48 -1.07 3.98 -16.43
CA LYS A 48 -2.18 3.52 -17.29
C LYS A 48 -1.72 2.61 -18.44
N LYS A 49 -0.43 2.59 -18.74
CA LYS A 49 0.14 1.76 -19.81
C LYS A 49 0.54 0.38 -19.32
N THR A 50 1.20 0.29 -18.14
CA THR A 50 1.73 -0.96 -17.59
C THR A 50 0.80 -1.61 -16.56
N GLY A 51 -0.25 -0.89 -16.12
CA GLY A 51 -1.20 -1.40 -15.13
C GLY A 51 -0.63 -1.43 -13.71
N TYR A 52 -1.16 -2.33 -12.89
CA TYR A 52 -0.89 -2.39 -11.45
C TYR A 52 0.15 -3.43 -11.03
N ASP A 53 0.78 -4.14 -11.95
CA ASP A 53 1.62 -5.31 -11.64
C ASP A 53 2.73 -4.99 -10.63
N ILE A 54 3.43 -3.87 -10.79
CA ILE A 54 4.52 -3.48 -9.89
C ILE A 54 3.96 -3.12 -8.51
N ALA A 55 2.85 -2.38 -8.45
CA ALA A 55 2.17 -2.05 -7.20
C ALA A 55 1.75 -3.32 -6.46
N TRP A 56 1.19 -4.28 -7.19
CA TRP A 56 0.78 -5.57 -6.63
C TRP A 56 1.97 -6.38 -6.11
N GLU A 57 3.08 -6.41 -6.83
CA GLU A 57 4.30 -7.09 -6.37
C GLU A 57 4.84 -6.46 -5.08
N ALA A 58 4.82 -5.14 -4.98
CA ALA A 58 5.23 -4.45 -3.75
C ALA A 58 4.33 -4.81 -2.56
N VAL A 59 3.01 -4.85 -2.78
CA VAL A 59 2.04 -5.27 -1.74
C VAL A 59 2.25 -6.72 -1.33
N LYS A 60 2.42 -7.63 -2.30
CA LYS A 60 2.71 -9.04 -2.01
C LYS A 60 3.97 -9.20 -1.16
N ARG A 61 5.01 -8.46 -1.51
CA ARG A 61 6.29 -8.49 -0.77
C ARG A 61 6.08 -8.06 0.68
N ALA A 62 5.38 -6.96 0.90
CA ALA A 62 5.06 -6.50 2.25
C ALA A 62 4.19 -7.49 3.00
N ALA A 63 3.09 -7.93 2.41
CA ALA A 63 2.13 -8.83 3.03
C ALA A 63 2.73 -10.20 3.38
N SER A 64 3.73 -10.68 2.62
CA SER A 64 4.44 -11.93 2.94
C SER A 64 5.20 -11.88 4.26
N VAL A 65 5.54 -10.68 4.74
CA VAL A 65 6.29 -10.48 5.98
C VAL A 65 5.39 -10.05 7.14
N ILE A 66 4.49 -9.09 6.90
CA ILE A 66 3.68 -8.44 7.95
C ILE A 66 2.19 -8.75 7.86
N GLY A 67 1.74 -9.43 6.81
CA GLY A 67 0.32 -9.66 6.56
C GLY A 67 -0.42 -8.38 6.16
N TYR A 68 -1.71 -8.51 5.88
CA TYR A 68 -2.55 -7.39 5.47
C TYR A 68 -3.04 -6.53 6.64
N SER A 69 -2.93 -7.01 7.88
CA SER A 69 -3.36 -6.28 9.08
C SER A 69 -2.54 -5.04 9.40
N LYS A 70 -1.44 -4.83 8.71
CA LYS A 70 -0.52 -3.69 8.90
C LYS A 70 -0.55 -2.68 7.75
N LEU A 71 -1.43 -2.88 6.76
CA LEU A 71 -1.52 -2.04 5.57
C LEU A 71 -2.78 -1.17 5.65
N ILE A 72 -2.64 0.13 5.40
CA ILE A 72 -3.74 1.09 5.45
C ILE A 72 -3.81 1.85 4.13
N TRP A 73 -4.95 1.79 3.44
CA TRP A 73 -5.18 2.55 2.23
C TRP A 73 -5.44 4.03 2.54
N GLY A 74 -5.00 4.91 1.64
CA GLY A 74 -5.30 6.33 1.66
C GLY A 74 -5.32 6.90 0.24
N SER A 75 -6.14 7.91 0.00
CA SER A 75 -6.34 8.50 -1.32
C SER A 75 -5.27 9.51 -1.74
N ASP A 76 -4.72 10.24 -0.78
CA ASP A 76 -3.84 11.39 -1.01
C ASP A 76 -4.47 12.47 -1.92
N ILE A 77 -5.78 12.63 -1.82
CA ILE A 77 -6.52 13.68 -2.52
C ILE A 77 -6.14 15.06 -1.93
N PRO A 78 -6.00 16.13 -2.74
CA PRO A 78 -6.35 16.21 -4.17
C PRO A 78 -5.20 15.89 -5.14
N GLY A 79 -3.98 15.68 -4.68
CA GLY A 79 -2.80 15.49 -5.54
C GLY A 79 -2.95 14.36 -6.56
N THR A 80 -3.44 13.22 -6.11
CA THR A 80 -3.61 12.01 -6.92
C THR A 80 -4.69 12.15 -8.00
N LEU A 81 -5.64 13.06 -7.85
CA LEU A 81 -6.68 13.29 -8.85
C LEU A 81 -6.17 13.88 -10.17
N ARG A 82 -4.91 14.30 -10.21
CA ARG A 82 -4.25 14.72 -11.46
C ARG A 82 -3.92 13.52 -12.37
N ILE A 83 -3.85 12.33 -11.79
CA ILE A 83 -3.42 11.09 -12.50
C ILE A 83 -4.60 10.15 -12.64
N TYR A 84 -5.36 9.95 -11.57
CA TYR A 84 -6.44 8.98 -11.48
C TYR A 84 -7.72 9.60 -10.93
N SER A 85 -8.88 9.08 -11.34
CA SER A 85 -10.15 9.38 -10.66
C SER A 85 -10.17 8.74 -9.28
N TYR A 86 -11.12 9.16 -8.43
CA TYR A 86 -11.28 8.55 -7.11
C TYR A 86 -11.53 7.03 -7.19
N ASP A 87 -12.37 6.61 -8.13
CA ASP A 87 -12.67 5.19 -8.33
C ASP A 87 -11.41 4.39 -8.71
N GLU A 88 -10.57 4.94 -9.59
CA GLU A 88 -9.30 4.31 -9.99
C GLU A 88 -8.31 4.18 -8.81
N LEU A 89 -8.34 5.12 -7.85
CA LEU A 89 -7.49 5.05 -6.65
C LEU A 89 -7.88 3.89 -5.74
N ILE A 90 -9.12 3.42 -5.80
CA ILE A 90 -9.62 2.27 -5.04
C ILE A 90 -9.44 0.98 -5.84
N GLU A 91 -9.65 1.05 -7.13
CA GLU A 91 -9.74 -0.09 -8.06
C GLU A 91 -8.51 -1.01 -8.01
N TRP A 92 -7.32 -0.46 -7.86
CA TRP A 92 -6.10 -1.26 -7.87
C TRP A 92 -6.04 -2.27 -6.72
N ILE A 93 -6.66 -1.97 -5.57
CA ILE A 93 -6.84 -2.92 -4.46
C ILE A 93 -8.02 -3.85 -4.74
N GLU A 94 -9.16 -3.30 -5.19
CA GLU A 94 -10.36 -4.09 -5.45
C GLU A 94 -10.13 -5.17 -6.51
N LYS A 95 -9.35 -4.87 -7.55
CA LYS A 95 -9.03 -5.81 -8.63
C LYS A 95 -7.86 -6.74 -8.34
N ALA A 96 -7.18 -6.60 -7.21
CA ALA A 96 -6.05 -7.46 -6.86
C ALA A 96 -6.53 -8.90 -6.62
N PRO A 97 -6.17 -9.86 -7.48
CA PRO A 97 -6.72 -11.22 -7.40
C PRO A 97 -6.20 -12.02 -6.22
N PHE A 98 -5.10 -11.60 -5.62
CA PHE A 98 -4.44 -12.28 -4.49
C PHE A 98 -4.90 -11.75 -3.12
N ILE A 99 -5.76 -10.72 -3.07
CA ILE A 99 -6.29 -10.14 -1.82
C ILE A 99 -7.73 -10.60 -1.66
N SER A 100 -8.05 -11.29 -0.55
CA SER A 100 -9.41 -11.71 -0.24
C SER A 100 -10.30 -10.53 0.13
N GLU A 101 -11.63 -10.72 0.10
CA GLU A 101 -12.57 -9.66 0.51
C GLU A 101 -12.35 -9.26 1.99
N ALA A 102 -12.08 -10.23 2.87
CA ALA A 102 -11.77 -9.93 4.26
C ALA A 102 -10.49 -9.12 4.42
N GLU A 103 -9.46 -9.40 3.61
CA GLU A 103 -8.20 -8.66 3.61
C GLU A 103 -8.37 -7.25 3.02
N LYS A 104 -9.22 -7.08 2.00
CA LYS A 104 -9.60 -5.75 1.48
C LYS A 104 -10.27 -4.90 2.56
N ASP A 105 -11.16 -5.48 3.34
CA ASP A 105 -11.77 -4.78 4.48
C ASP A 105 -10.74 -4.32 5.51
N LEU A 106 -9.72 -5.13 5.78
CA LEU A 106 -8.61 -4.73 6.65
C LEU A 106 -7.91 -3.50 6.10
N ILE A 107 -7.53 -3.53 4.83
CA ILE A 107 -6.79 -2.45 4.16
C ILE A 107 -7.61 -1.16 4.10
N PHE A 108 -8.88 -1.25 3.70
CA PHE A 108 -9.70 -0.07 3.44
C PHE A 108 -10.21 0.63 4.70
N TRP A 109 -10.47 -0.10 5.80
CA TRP A 109 -11.05 0.55 6.96
C TRP A 109 -10.71 -0.07 8.32
N LYS A 110 -10.66 -1.40 8.47
CA LYS A 110 -10.49 -2.04 9.79
C LYS A 110 -9.15 -1.71 10.44
N ASN A 111 -8.08 -1.72 9.68
CA ASN A 111 -6.74 -1.38 10.19
C ASN A 111 -6.66 0.09 10.61
N GLY A 112 -7.28 0.98 9.84
CA GLY A 112 -7.35 2.40 10.19
C GLY A 112 -8.11 2.61 11.48
N MET A 113 -9.25 1.96 11.66
CA MET A 113 -10.01 2.04 12.91
C MET A 113 -9.21 1.52 14.10
N ALA A 114 -8.53 0.40 13.95
CA ALA A 114 -7.67 -0.15 15.00
C ALA A 114 -6.52 0.80 15.35
N PHE A 115 -5.89 1.40 14.34
CA PHE A 115 -4.79 2.35 14.52
C PHE A 115 -5.25 3.62 15.24
N PHE A 116 -6.38 4.19 14.85
CA PHE A 116 -6.88 5.41 15.46
C PHE A 116 -7.64 5.21 16.78
N GLY A 117 -7.81 3.96 17.21
CA GLY A 117 -8.45 3.66 18.50
C GLY A 117 -9.94 3.89 18.54
N GLU A 118 -10.63 3.86 17.40
CA GLU A 118 -12.08 4.07 17.31
C GLU A 118 -12.87 2.76 17.51
N ASN A 119 -12.55 2.04 18.55
CA ASN A 119 -13.19 0.75 18.88
C ASN A 119 -14.28 0.89 19.95
N GLU A 120 -14.80 2.05 20.11
CA GLU A 120 -15.80 2.35 21.15
C GLU A 120 -17.22 2.18 20.64
#